data_2cda8116ed73362ca17453f67144fba9
#
_entry.id   2cda8116ed73362ca17453f67144fba9
#
_cell.length_a   1.000
_cell.length_b   1.000
_cell.length_c   1.000
_cell.angle_alpha   90.00
_cell.angle_beta   90.00
_cell.angle_gamma   90.00
#
_symmetry.space_group_name_H-M   'P 1'
#
loop_
_entity.id
_entity.type
_entity.pdbx_description
1 polymer ?
#
loop_
_entity_poly.entity_id
_entity_poly.type
_entity_poly.pdbx_seq_one_letter_code
_entity_poly.pdbx_strand_id
1 'polypeptide(L)'
;MENSHNFFMEKIFSQDSRGALEYLSNRGLDTNLIKEHQLGYAPPKWSELYEFLNSKGYNDEDLLALGLIKKSEEGRIYDAFRNRIIFPIFSPSGRIIAFGGRSLEKDDSIPKYINSPDTPIFKKGRNAYGIERAINIKNKNYSILMEGYMDVLSANIYGFDTSIAPLGTALTEEQAQLIKRYSSNILLSFDMDKAGISATERASFILKSQGFNIRVLQFEGSKDPDEFLKKNGKEAFLKVVENSLEIFDFLYNLYSSEYDLDNNIIAKQNFIERFKEFFSNVENDLEKEMYLKKLSEKIDISVDVLRKTLVEQNKKHAIRKDYVDINQEKIEKKEFKQANNLEMAIVKMLLRKPEYYNFFKEEKLESDIANKIFKFFNQKIKENLFFDSNTIMKEFKNYIEESNEFSDYEKNNELARIIMDYILIPNKFEEERENIALFKSYLRVKLKLRDKTKDDISKKIEFGKLKKEIEETKSVEDFIKVYNSFKYLF
;
A
#
# COMPACT_ATOMS: atom_id res chain seq x y z
N MET A 1 -16.74 -1.44 -13.62
CA MET A 1 -16.48 -0.22 -12.83
C MET A 1 -16.75 1.07 -13.60
N GLU A 2 -16.21 1.27 -14.81
CA GLU A 2 -16.44 2.52 -15.60
C GLU A 2 -17.92 2.84 -15.86
N ASN A 3 -18.73 1.85 -16.28
CA ASN A 3 -20.15 2.07 -16.49
C ASN A 3 -20.91 2.46 -15.20
N SER A 4 -20.50 1.91 -14.06
CA SER A 4 -21.07 2.30 -12.76
C SER A 4 -20.68 3.73 -12.41
N HIS A 5 -19.45 4.12 -12.69
CA HIS A 5 -18.96 5.47 -12.45
C HIS A 5 -19.69 6.49 -13.34
N ASN A 6 -19.80 6.20 -14.63
CA ASN A 6 -20.56 7.07 -15.56
C ASN A 6 -22.01 7.24 -15.11
N PHE A 7 -22.65 6.15 -14.67
CA PHE A 7 -24.00 6.22 -14.08
C PHE A 7 -24.05 7.18 -12.89
N PHE A 8 -23.14 7.06 -11.91
CA PHE A 8 -23.11 7.94 -10.76
C PHE A 8 -22.79 9.39 -11.14
N MET A 9 -21.90 9.63 -12.13
CA MET A 9 -21.60 10.96 -12.65
C MET A 9 -22.80 11.60 -13.36
N GLU A 10 -23.59 10.85 -14.10
CA GLU A 10 -24.82 11.36 -14.71
C GLU A 10 -25.86 11.69 -13.62
N LYS A 11 -25.99 10.83 -12.61
CA LYS A 11 -26.98 11.02 -11.53
C LYS A 11 -26.70 12.23 -10.64
N ILE A 12 -25.44 12.68 -10.51
CA ILE A 12 -25.16 13.88 -9.68
C ILE A 12 -25.80 15.15 -10.26
N PHE A 13 -26.11 15.18 -11.56
CA PHE A 13 -26.77 16.31 -12.22
C PHE A 13 -28.27 16.06 -12.49
N SER A 14 -28.85 14.98 -11.94
CA SER A 14 -30.27 14.69 -12.05
C SER A 14 -31.10 15.48 -11.05
N GLN A 15 -32.41 15.48 -11.21
CA GLN A 15 -33.32 16.17 -10.27
C GLN A 15 -33.27 15.58 -8.84
N ASP A 16 -32.99 14.26 -8.72
CA ASP A 16 -32.94 13.56 -7.43
C ASP A 16 -31.70 13.90 -6.60
N SER A 17 -30.70 14.56 -7.20
CA SER A 17 -29.40 14.86 -6.55
C SER A 17 -29.33 16.23 -5.88
N ARG A 18 -30.44 16.99 -5.81
CA ARG A 18 -30.44 18.37 -5.29
C ARG A 18 -29.75 18.50 -3.92
N GLY A 19 -30.04 17.59 -2.99
CA GLY A 19 -29.39 17.58 -1.68
C GLY A 19 -27.88 17.29 -1.75
N ALA A 20 -27.43 16.46 -2.71
CA ALA A 20 -26.01 16.18 -2.92
C ALA A 20 -25.29 17.44 -3.48
N LEU A 21 -25.86 18.11 -4.47
CA LEU A 21 -25.29 19.34 -5.02
C LEU A 21 -25.23 20.46 -3.99
N GLU A 22 -26.30 20.63 -3.21
CA GLU A 22 -26.34 21.61 -2.11
C GLU A 22 -25.23 21.32 -1.08
N TYR A 23 -25.08 20.07 -0.67
CA TYR A 23 -24.03 19.67 0.25
C TYR A 23 -22.64 19.99 -0.32
N LEU A 24 -22.35 19.61 -1.57
CA LEU A 24 -21.06 19.85 -2.23
C LEU A 24 -20.78 21.34 -2.42
N SER A 25 -21.80 22.12 -2.81
CA SER A 25 -21.71 23.58 -2.92
C SER A 25 -21.36 24.25 -1.59
N ASN A 26 -21.99 23.81 -0.47
CA ASN A 26 -21.67 24.30 0.87
C ASN A 26 -20.25 23.92 1.32
N ARG A 27 -19.65 22.92 0.66
CA ARG A 27 -18.25 22.52 0.86
C ARG A 27 -17.27 23.22 -0.08
N GLY A 28 -17.77 24.11 -0.96
CA GLY A 28 -16.96 24.89 -1.90
C GLY A 28 -16.72 24.19 -3.24
N LEU A 29 -17.44 23.09 -3.52
CA LEU A 29 -17.35 22.36 -4.78
C LEU A 29 -18.44 22.84 -5.74
N ASP A 30 -18.07 23.59 -6.74
CA ASP A 30 -18.93 23.99 -7.86
C ASP A 30 -19.07 22.84 -8.88
N THR A 31 -19.89 23.07 -9.91
CA THR A 31 -20.11 22.10 -10.99
C THR A 31 -18.83 21.68 -11.72
N ASN A 32 -17.87 22.59 -11.90
CA ASN A 32 -16.63 22.30 -12.58
C ASN A 32 -15.73 21.40 -11.75
N LEU A 33 -15.60 21.71 -10.46
CA LEU A 33 -14.84 20.92 -9.50
C LEU A 33 -15.47 19.52 -9.29
N ILE A 34 -16.82 19.43 -9.27
CA ILE A 34 -17.52 18.14 -9.22
C ILE A 34 -17.15 17.27 -10.43
N LYS A 35 -17.12 17.85 -11.64
CA LYS A 35 -16.71 17.14 -12.86
C LYS A 35 -15.23 16.81 -12.88
N GLU A 36 -14.36 17.73 -12.48
CA GLU A 36 -12.91 17.54 -12.41
C GLU A 36 -12.55 16.39 -11.46
N HIS A 37 -13.19 16.34 -10.29
CA HIS A 37 -13.00 15.27 -9.32
C HIS A 37 -13.85 14.04 -9.59
N GLN A 38 -14.62 14.05 -10.67
CA GLN A 38 -15.43 12.93 -11.15
C GLN A 38 -16.40 12.41 -10.08
N LEU A 39 -16.92 13.30 -9.23
CA LEU A 39 -17.85 12.93 -8.16
C LEU A 39 -19.19 12.50 -8.73
N GLY A 40 -19.85 11.58 -8.07
CA GLY A 40 -21.12 11.04 -8.49
C GLY A 40 -22.18 11.07 -7.38
N TYR A 41 -23.37 10.59 -7.72
CA TYR A 41 -24.46 10.38 -6.78
C TYR A 41 -25.12 9.02 -6.98
N ALA A 42 -25.29 8.29 -5.91
CA ALA A 42 -26.09 7.07 -5.87
C ALA A 42 -27.50 7.44 -5.42
N PRO A 43 -28.51 7.29 -6.28
CA PRO A 43 -29.91 7.61 -5.93
C PRO A 43 -30.45 6.81 -4.75
N PRO A 44 -31.58 7.22 -4.11
CA PRO A 44 -32.14 6.51 -2.97
C PRO A 44 -32.86 5.21 -3.32
N LYS A 45 -33.04 4.92 -4.61
CA LYS A 45 -33.69 3.71 -5.10
C LYS A 45 -32.89 2.45 -4.79
N TRP A 46 -33.59 1.33 -4.68
CA TRP A 46 -32.99 0.07 -4.24
C TRP A 46 -32.18 -0.66 -5.30
N SER A 47 -32.49 -0.52 -6.61
CA SER A 47 -31.98 -1.36 -7.69
C SER A 47 -31.64 -0.58 -8.99
N GLU A 48 -31.50 0.74 -8.93
CA GLU A 48 -31.37 1.57 -10.15
C GLU A 48 -30.03 1.34 -10.86
N LEU A 49 -28.94 1.24 -10.11
CA LEU A 49 -27.62 0.86 -10.67
C LEU A 49 -27.65 -0.57 -11.19
N TYR A 50 -28.25 -1.50 -10.43
CA TYR A 50 -28.36 -2.91 -10.83
C TYR A 50 -29.12 -3.05 -12.15
N GLU A 51 -30.31 -2.44 -12.28
CA GLU A 51 -31.11 -2.47 -13.51
C GLU A 51 -30.36 -1.87 -14.69
N PHE A 52 -29.65 -0.75 -14.48
CA PHE A 52 -28.81 -0.16 -15.50
C PHE A 52 -27.68 -1.09 -15.95
N LEU A 53 -26.95 -1.72 -15.04
CA LEU A 53 -25.85 -2.60 -15.39
C LEU A 53 -26.34 -3.91 -16.03
N ASN A 54 -27.45 -4.46 -15.55
CA ASN A 54 -28.08 -5.65 -16.12
C ASN A 54 -28.55 -5.38 -17.57
N SER A 55 -29.14 -4.21 -17.85
CA SER A 55 -29.52 -3.80 -19.21
C SER A 55 -28.31 -3.71 -20.17
N LYS A 56 -27.09 -3.56 -19.64
CA LYS A 56 -25.83 -3.60 -20.41
C LYS A 56 -25.22 -5.00 -20.52
N GLY A 57 -25.88 -6.03 -19.96
CA GLY A 57 -25.47 -7.41 -20.07
C GLY A 57 -24.47 -7.89 -19.00
N TYR A 58 -24.29 -7.15 -17.92
CA TYR A 58 -23.46 -7.61 -16.78
C TYR A 58 -24.25 -8.61 -15.93
N ASN A 59 -23.60 -9.69 -15.50
CA ASN A 59 -24.21 -10.72 -14.66
C ASN A 59 -24.11 -10.36 -13.16
N ASP A 60 -24.97 -11.00 -12.36
CA ASP A 60 -25.04 -10.75 -10.90
C ASP A 60 -23.75 -11.14 -10.16
N GLU A 61 -23.07 -12.20 -10.60
CA GLU A 61 -21.84 -12.70 -9.97
C GLU A 61 -20.74 -11.66 -10.04
N ASP A 62 -20.51 -11.07 -11.20
CA ASP A 62 -19.52 -10.01 -11.38
C ASP A 62 -19.88 -8.76 -10.57
N LEU A 63 -21.15 -8.36 -10.54
CA LEU A 63 -21.59 -7.20 -9.80
C LEU A 63 -21.47 -7.38 -8.29
N LEU A 64 -21.75 -8.58 -7.77
CA LEU A 64 -21.54 -8.98 -6.38
C LEU A 64 -20.05 -9.02 -6.05
N ALA A 65 -19.23 -9.64 -6.90
CA ALA A 65 -17.79 -9.72 -6.72
C ALA A 65 -17.10 -8.35 -6.67
N LEU A 66 -17.63 -7.37 -7.43
CA LEU A 66 -17.17 -5.98 -7.42
C LEU A 66 -17.77 -5.14 -6.29
N GLY A 67 -18.69 -5.70 -5.51
CA GLY A 67 -19.34 -4.99 -4.40
C GLY A 67 -20.23 -3.83 -4.85
N LEU A 68 -20.73 -3.85 -6.07
CA LEU A 68 -21.65 -2.85 -6.62
C LEU A 68 -23.10 -3.08 -6.15
N ILE A 69 -23.43 -4.34 -5.95
CA ILE A 69 -24.73 -4.80 -5.45
C ILE A 69 -24.54 -5.70 -4.23
N LYS A 70 -25.62 -5.91 -3.51
CA LYS A 70 -25.71 -6.83 -2.36
C LYS A 70 -26.91 -7.76 -2.54
N LYS A 71 -26.85 -8.91 -1.86
CA LYS A 71 -27.94 -9.87 -1.81
C LYS A 71 -28.41 -10.02 -0.37
N SER A 72 -29.73 -9.89 -0.12
CA SER A 72 -30.32 -10.14 1.19
C SER A 72 -30.37 -11.64 1.49
N GLU A 73 -30.64 -12.01 2.74
CA GLU A 73 -30.87 -13.41 3.14
C GLU A 73 -32.06 -14.05 2.39
N GLU A 74 -33.04 -13.24 2.01
CA GLU A 74 -34.21 -13.65 1.21
C GLU A 74 -33.92 -13.75 -0.31
N GLY A 75 -32.66 -13.48 -0.72
CA GLY A 75 -32.25 -13.55 -2.13
C GLY A 75 -32.50 -12.29 -2.96
N ARG A 76 -33.02 -11.19 -2.38
CA ARG A 76 -33.25 -9.93 -3.11
C ARG A 76 -31.94 -9.22 -3.38
N ILE A 77 -31.76 -8.76 -4.61
CA ILE A 77 -30.61 -7.97 -5.04
C ILE A 77 -30.91 -6.49 -4.89
N TYR A 78 -29.93 -5.72 -4.40
CA TYR A 78 -30.05 -4.28 -4.23
C TYR A 78 -28.69 -3.58 -4.35
N ASP A 79 -28.71 -2.28 -4.69
CA ASP A 79 -27.52 -1.45 -4.86
C ASP A 79 -26.75 -1.30 -3.55
N ALA A 80 -25.44 -1.44 -3.59
CA ALA A 80 -24.57 -1.31 -2.42
C ALA A 80 -24.51 0.13 -1.89
N PHE A 81 -24.64 1.10 -2.78
CA PHE A 81 -24.66 2.54 -2.47
C PHE A 81 -26.05 3.10 -2.78
N ARG A 82 -26.66 3.78 -1.83
CA ARG A 82 -27.97 4.43 -1.98
C ARG A 82 -27.98 5.72 -1.18
N ASN A 83 -28.57 6.78 -1.76
CA ASN A 83 -28.66 8.12 -1.19
C ASN A 83 -27.29 8.63 -0.68
N ARG A 84 -26.24 8.51 -1.55
CA ARG A 84 -24.86 8.86 -1.20
C ARG A 84 -24.18 9.66 -2.27
N ILE A 85 -23.37 10.63 -1.86
CA ILE A 85 -22.35 11.22 -2.73
C ILE A 85 -21.27 10.15 -2.94
N ILE A 86 -20.88 9.95 -4.18
CA ILE A 86 -19.92 8.93 -4.58
C ILE A 86 -18.56 9.54 -4.91
N PHE A 87 -17.54 9.01 -4.29
CA PHE A 87 -16.13 9.34 -4.49
C PHE A 87 -15.48 8.17 -5.25
N PRO A 88 -15.06 8.36 -6.50
CA PRO A 88 -14.37 7.30 -7.22
C PRO A 88 -12.99 7.06 -6.58
N ILE A 89 -12.63 5.79 -6.45
CA ILE A 89 -11.31 5.38 -5.97
C ILE A 89 -10.55 4.82 -7.16
N PHE A 90 -9.43 5.46 -7.48
CA PHE A 90 -8.59 5.09 -8.61
C PHE A 90 -7.39 4.26 -8.15
N SER A 91 -6.95 3.38 -9.02
CA SER A 91 -5.61 2.79 -8.93
C SER A 91 -4.54 3.84 -9.26
N PRO A 92 -3.26 3.60 -8.94
CA PRO A 92 -2.17 4.50 -9.37
C PRO A 92 -2.09 4.73 -10.88
N SER A 93 -2.65 3.83 -11.70
CA SER A 93 -2.73 3.97 -13.16
C SER A 93 -3.96 4.74 -13.65
N GLY A 94 -4.77 5.32 -12.75
CA GLY A 94 -5.96 6.10 -13.09
C GLY A 94 -7.19 5.28 -13.47
N ARG A 95 -7.21 3.95 -13.20
CA ARG A 95 -8.41 3.11 -13.43
C ARG A 95 -9.29 3.11 -12.19
N ILE A 96 -10.60 3.16 -12.37
CA ILE A 96 -11.56 3.09 -11.28
C ILE A 96 -11.60 1.66 -10.75
N ILE A 97 -11.33 1.48 -9.45
CA ILE A 97 -11.25 0.18 -8.79
C ILE A 97 -12.29 0.01 -7.68
N ALA A 98 -12.81 1.11 -7.13
CA ALA A 98 -13.77 1.09 -6.04
C ALA A 98 -14.50 2.44 -5.92
N PHE A 99 -15.43 2.50 -4.97
CA PHE A 99 -16.13 3.73 -4.60
C PHE A 99 -16.15 3.93 -3.09
N GLY A 100 -16.05 5.18 -2.66
CA GLY A 100 -16.48 5.67 -1.37
C GLY A 100 -17.86 6.30 -1.48
N GLY A 101 -18.68 6.22 -0.44
CA GLY A 101 -20.01 6.79 -0.45
C GLY A 101 -20.35 7.51 0.85
N ARG A 102 -20.61 8.84 0.79
CA ARG A 102 -21.05 9.64 1.93
C ARG A 102 -22.55 9.76 1.97
N SER A 103 -23.17 9.34 3.08
CA SER A 103 -24.61 9.45 3.28
C SER A 103 -25.10 10.90 3.33
N LEU A 104 -26.24 11.15 2.72
CA LEU A 104 -27.01 12.39 2.87
C LEU A 104 -28.11 12.28 3.94
N GLU A 105 -28.29 11.07 4.50
CA GLU A 105 -29.23 10.85 5.60
C GLU A 105 -28.77 11.58 6.87
N LYS A 106 -29.73 12.07 7.63
CA LYS A 106 -29.52 12.69 8.94
C LYS A 106 -29.65 11.69 10.09
N ASP A 107 -29.85 10.42 9.78
CA ASP A 107 -30.00 9.32 10.73
C ASP A 107 -28.64 8.80 11.16
N ASP A 108 -28.29 8.96 12.42
CA ASP A 108 -27.02 8.52 13.00
C ASP A 108 -26.85 6.99 13.03
N SER A 109 -27.93 6.22 12.82
CA SER A 109 -27.85 4.76 12.68
C SER A 109 -27.25 4.34 11.33
N ILE A 110 -27.22 5.25 10.34
CA ILE A 110 -26.66 5.01 9.02
C ILE A 110 -25.22 5.50 8.97
N PRO A 111 -24.24 4.63 8.67
CA PRO A 111 -22.83 5.03 8.59
C PRO A 111 -22.63 6.23 7.66
N LYS A 112 -22.03 7.29 8.18
CA LYS A 112 -21.76 8.54 7.44
C LYS A 112 -20.95 8.25 6.16
N TYR A 113 -19.95 7.40 6.25
CA TYR A 113 -19.14 6.93 5.12
C TYR A 113 -19.15 5.41 5.03
N ILE A 114 -19.24 4.90 3.81
CA ILE A 114 -19.00 3.49 3.48
C ILE A 114 -18.08 3.41 2.29
N ASN A 115 -17.30 2.33 2.20
CA ASN A 115 -16.44 2.02 1.06
C ASN A 115 -16.87 0.70 0.42
N SER A 116 -16.52 0.52 -0.86
CA SER A 116 -16.57 -0.81 -1.46
C SER A 116 -15.89 -1.83 -0.54
N PRO A 117 -16.39 -3.05 -0.44
CA PRO A 117 -15.67 -4.13 0.25
C PRO A 117 -14.36 -4.43 -0.46
N ASP A 118 -13.52 -5.25 0.12
CA ASP A 118 -12.41 -5.85 -0.57
C ASP A 118 -12.93 -6.70 -1.74
N THR A 119 -12.37 -6.50 -2.91
CA THR A 119 -12.77 -7.16 -4.17
C THR A 119 -11.54 -7.74 -4.88
N PRO A 120 -11.70 -8.51 -5.96
CA PRO A 120 -10.57 -8.97 -6.76
C PRO A 120 -9.67 -7.84 -7.29
N ILE A 121 -10.22 -6.63 -7.52
CA ILE A 121 -9.48 -5.48 -8.07
C ILE A 121 -9.19 -4.38 -7.03
N PHE A 122 -9.69 -4.50 -5.82
CA PHE A 122 -9.55 -3.47 -4.78
C PHE A 122 -9.30 -4.08 -3.40
N LYS A 123 -8.29 -3.59 -2.71
CA LYS A 123 -7.99 -3.88 -1.30
C LYS A 123 -7.80 -2.56 -0.56
N LYS A 124 -8.65 -2.29 0.46
CA LYS A 124 -8.60 -1.04 1.23
C LYS A 124 -7.21 -0.75 1.79
N GLY A 125 -6.58 -1.74 2.40
CA GLY A 125 -5.27 -1.61 3.00
C GLY A 125 -4.11 -1.47 2.00
N ARG A 126 -4.35 -1.52 0.68
CA ARG A 126 -3.33 -1.43 -0.36
C ARG A 126 -3.52 -0.26 -1.31
N ASN A 127 -4.54 0.54 -1.10
CA ASN A 127 -4.87 1.70 -1.92
C ASN A 127 -5.09 2.91 -1.03
N ALA A 128 -4.91 4.09 -1.60
CA ALA A 128 -5.20 5.36 -0.93
C ALA A 128 -6.00 6.25 -1.88
N TYR A 129 -6.91 7.06 -1.32
CA TYR A 129 -7.64 8.05 -2.10
C TYR A 129 -6.70 9.15 -2.59
N GLY A 130 -6.83 9.59 -3.82
CA GLY A 130 -5.98 10.59 -4.44
C GLY A 130 -4.61 10.09 -4.94
N ILE A 131 -4.33 8.78 -4.83
CA ILE A 131 -3.01 8.22 -5.20
C ILE A 131 -2.74 8.28 -6.72
N GLU A 132 -3.78 8.36 -7.55
CA GLU A 132 -3.68 8.52 -9.01
C GLU A 132 -3.02 9.84 -9.40
N ARG A 133 -3.01 10.82 -8.49
CA ARG A 133 -2.32 12.10 -8.64
C ARG A 133 -0.84 12.04 -8.24
N ALA A 134 -0.30 10.84 -8.09
CA ALA A 134 1.09 10.60 -7.66
C ALA A 134 2.14 11.32 -8.52
N ILE A 135 1.82 11.64 -9.78
CA ILE A 135 2.70 12.45 -10.64
C ILE A 135 2.96 13.84 -10.05
N ASN A 136 1.95 14.41 -9.40
CA ASN A 136 2.07 15.72 -8.73
C ASN A 136 2.92 15.61 -7.46
N ILE A 137 2.91 14.45 -6.80
CA ILE A 137 3.78 14.18 -5.63
C ILE A 137 5.25 14.32 -6.03
N LYS A 138 5.68 13.72 -7.13
CA LYS A 138 7.06 13.83 -7.64
C LYS A 138 7.48 15.28 -7.88
N ASN A 139 6.61 16.07 -8.47
CA ASN A 139 6.88 17.47 -8.77
C ASN A 139 6.97 18.36 -7.52
N LYS A 140 6.24 18.02 -6.46
CA LYS A 140 6.22 18.76 -5.19
C LYS A 140 7.21 18.25 -4.15
N ASN A 141 7.88 17.11 -4.39
CA ASN A 141 8.78 16.43 -3.48
C ASN A 141 8.18 16.03 -2.12
N TYR A 142 6.87 16.08 -1.95
CA TYR A 142 6.16 15.61 -0.75
C TYR A 142 4.73 15.18 -1.07
N SER A 143 4.17 14.34 -0.22
CA SER A 143 2.74 14.04 -0.16
C SER A 143 2.14 14.56 1.15
N ILE A 144 0.84 14.88 1.13
CA ILE A 144 0.10 15.29 2.32
C ILE A 144 -0.88 14.15 2.66
N LEU A 145 -0.69 13.52 3.82
CA LEU A 145 -1.58 12.48 4.31
C LEU A 145 -2.66 13.10 5.20
N MET A 146 -3.91 12.95 4.80
CA MET A 146 -5.10 13.47 5.45
C MET A 146 -6.00 12.35 5.95
N GLU A 147 -7.06 12.66 6.72
CA GLU A 147 -7.94 11.63 7.29
C GLU A 147 -8.94 11.06 6.30
N GLY A 148 -9.50 11.88 5.42
CA GLY A 148 -10.61 11.45 4.59
C GLY A 148 -10.75 12.13 3.24
N TYR A 149 -11.79 11.70 2.52
CA TYR A 149 -12.10 12.17 1.16
C TYR A 149 -12.29 13.68 1.06
N MET A 150 -13.02 14.24 2.02
CA MET A 150 -13.36 15.67 1.97
C MET A 150 -12.14 16.55 2.22
N ASP A 151 -11.23 16.12 3.09
CA ASP A 151 -10.00 16.87 3.37
C ASP A 151 -9.09 16.90 2.15
N VAL A 152 -8.96 15.75 1.46
CA VAL A 152 -8.22 15.65 0.19
C VAL A 152 -8.85 16.55 -0.86
N LEU A 153 -10.17 16.51 -1.04
CA LEU A 153 -10.87 17.36 -2.02
C LEU A 153 -10.71 18.83 -1.68
N SER A 154 -10.89 19.20 -0.42
CA SER A 154 -10.70 20.58 0.04
C SER A 154 -9.26 21.06 -0.25
N ALA A 155 -8.26 20.26 0.08
CA ALA A 155 -6.87 20.61 -0.22
C ALA A 155 -6.62 20.76 -1.74
N ASN A 156 -7.19 19.89 -2.58
CA ASN A 156 -7.06 19.94 -4.02
C ASN A 156 -7.68 21.23 -4.61
N ILE A 157 -8.83 21.69 -4.09
CA ILE A 157 -9.46 22.96 -4.51
C ILE A 157 -8.48 24.13 -4.35
N TYR A 158 -7.65 24.10 -3.33
CA TYR A 158 -6.62 25.11 -3.09
C TYR A 158 -5.28 24.83 -3.77
N GLY A 159 -5.21 23.76 -4.62
CA GLY A 159 -4.02 23.41 -5.41
C GLY A 159 -2.97 22.59 -4.66
N PHE A 160 -3.38 21.86 -3.61
CA PHE A 160 -2.56 20.87 -2.91
C PHE A 160 -2.83 19.46 -3.45
N ASP A 161 -2.52 19.25 -4.73
CA ASP A 161 -2.83 18.04 -5.49
C ASP A 161 -2.08 16.78 -5.04
N THR A 162 -1.11 16.94 -4.13
CA THR A 162 -0.36 15.82 -3.55
C THR A 162 -1.04 15.22 -2.32
N SER A 163 -2.28 15.65 -2.02
CA SER A 163 -3.07 15.18 -0.90
C SER A 163 -3.65 13.80 -1.15
N ILE A 164 -3.52 12.92 -0.15
CA ILE A 164 -3.98 11.53 -0.16
C ILE A 164 -4.62 11.19 1.18
N ALA A 165 -5.48 10.16 1.21
CA ALA A 165 -6.06 9.67 2.45
C ALA A 165 -6.18 8.15 2.48
N PRO A 166 -6.11 7.50 3.66
CA PRO A 166 -6.50 6.12 3.84
C PRO A 166 -8.00 5.93 3.54
N LEU A 167 -8.42 4.68 3.36
CA LEU A 167 -9.78 4.36 2.90
C LEU A 167 -10.68 3.90 4.06
N GLY A 168 -10.92 4.80 5.03
CA GLY A 168 -11.77 4.53 6.19
C GLY A 168 -11.18 3.52 7.18
N THR A 169 -9.87 3.40 7.19
CA THR A 169 -9.06 2.59 8.13
C THR A 169 -7.85 3.39 8.56
N ALA A 170 -7.19 3.00 9.65
CA ALA A 170 -5.86 3.51 9.94
C ALA A 170 -4.90 3.22 8.78
N LEU A 171 -3.86 4.03 8.64
CA LEU A 171 -2.80 3.80 7.65
C LEU A 171 -2.20 2.40 7.83
N THR A 172 -1.98 1.68 6.74
CA THR A 172 -1.33 0.36 6.74
C THR A 172 0.09 0.44 6.21
N GLU A 173 0.90 -0.60 6.49
CA GLU A 173 2.25 -0.70 5.93
C GLU A 173 2.23 -0.76 4.40
N GLU A 174 1.27 -1.47 3.81
CA GLU A 174 1.14 -1.58 2.36
C GLU A 174 0.77 -0.23 1.70
N GLN A 175 -0.07 0.57 2.37
CA GLN A 175 -0.36 1.94 1.92
C GLN A 175 0.89 2.82 2.03
N ALA A 176 1.65 2.73 3.12
CA ALA A 176 2.91 3.44 3.26
C ALA A 176 3.91 3.03 2.16
N GLN A 177 4.05 1.74 1.87
CA GLN A 177 4.88 1.24 0.78
C GLN A 177 4.43 1.75 -0.60
N LEU A 178 3.11 1.85 -0.82
CA LEU A 178 2.57 2.42 -2.04
C LEU A 178 2.96 3.89 -2.19
N ILE A 179 2.77 4.70 -1.14
CA ILE A 179 3.10 6.14 -1.14
C ILE A 179 4.62 6.33 -1.32
N LYS A 180 5.44 5.48 -0.71
CA LYS A 180 6.91 5.55 -0.79
C LYS A 180 7.47 5.50 -2.21
N ARG A 181 6.75 4.87 -3.15
CA ARG A 181 7.16 4.80 -4.57
C ARG A 181 7.18 6.18 -5.23
N TYR A 182 6.44 7.13 -4.69
CA TYR A 182 6.25 8.47 -5.28
C TYR A 182 6.95 9.56 -4.49
N SER A 183 6.94 9.49 -3.16
CA SER A 183 7.63 10.44 -2.29
C SER A 183 8.15 9.75 -1.03
N SER A 184 9.36 10.18 -0.58
CA SER A 184 9.90 9.81 0.74
C SER A 184 9.60 10.87 1.80
N ASN A 185 9.06 12.02 1.40
CA ASN A 185 8.69 13.09 2.32
C ASN A 185 7.17 13.12 2.47
N ILE A 186 6.69 13.16 3.70
CA ILE A 186 5.26 13.17 4.00
C ILE A 186 4.92 14.21 5.05
N LEU A 187 3.85 14.95 4.80
CA LEU A 187 3.24 15.88 5.72
C LEU A 187 1.99 15.23 6.30
N LEU A 188 1.92 15.04 7.61
CA LEU A 188 0.72 14.56 8.30
C LEU A 188 -0.20 15.75 8.58
N SER A 189 -1.43 15.67 8.10
CA SER A 189 -2.44 16.72 8.17
C SER A 189 -3.76 16.11 8.68
N PHE A 190 -3.74 15.69 9.95
CA PHE A 190 -4.88 15.08 10.63
C PHE A 190 -5.58 16.09 11.53
N ASP A 191 -6.76 15.73 12.03
CA ASP A 191 -7.52 16.57 12.93
C ASP A 191 -6.73 16.88 14.22
N MET A 192 -6.94 18.05 14.81
CA MET A 192 -6.21 18.48 16.02
C MET A 192 -6.90 18.02 17.31
N ASP A 193 -7.86 17.09 17.22
CA ASP A 193 -8.50 16.47 18.37
C ASP A 193 -7.70 15.26 18.90
N LYS A 194 -8.14 14.67 20.02
CA LYS A 194 -7.46 13.52 20.64
C LYS A 194 -7.37 12.30 19.68
N ALA A 195 -8.37 12.10 18.84
CA ALA A 195 -8.40 10.98 17.90
C ALA A 195 -7.39 11.18 16.77
N GLY A 196 -7.34 12.38 16.18
CA GLY A 196 -6.39 12.74 15.13
C GLY A 196 -4.95 12.79 15.63
N ILE A 197 -4.70 13.29 16.85
CA ILE A 197 -3.37 13.23 17.49
C ILE A 197 -2.91 11.78 17.65
N SER A 198 -3.78 10.89 18.15
CA SER A 198 -3.47 9.47 18.27
C SER A 198 -3.29 8.79 16.91
N ALA A 199 -4.03 9.21 15.87
CA ALA A 199 -3.85 8.74 14.51
C ALA A 199 -2.51 9.21 13.92
N THR A 200 -2.10 10.48 14.19
CA THR A 200 -0.80 11.03 13.81
C THR A 200 0.34 10.21 14.43
N GLU A 201 0.28 9.93 15.72
CA GLU A 201 1.27 9.10 16.43
C GLU A 201 1.40 7.71 15.78
N ARG A 202 0.29 6.97 15.60
CA ARG A 202 0.29 5.64 14.97
C ARG A 202 0.80 5.66 13.52
N ALA A 203 0.32 6.61 12.72
CA ALA A 203 0.76 6.76 11.33
C ALA A 203 2.26 7.06 11.25
N SER A 204 2.77 7.88 12.17
CA SER A 204 4.19 8.23 12.21
C SER A 204 5.10 7.01 12.43
N PHE A 205 4.70 6.05 13.27
CA PHE A 205 5.48 4.83 13.51
C PHE A 205 5.53 3.94 12.27
N ILE A 206 4.37 3.74 11.60
CA ILE A 206 4.31 2.99 10.35
C ILE A 206 5.16 3.65 9.26
N LEU A 207 5.04 4.96 9.09
CA LEU A 207 5.81 5.71 8.09
C LEU A 207 7.31 5.70 8.41
N LYS A 208 7.67 5.81 9.69
CA LYS A 208 9.07 5.81 10.12
C LYS A 208 9.73 4.46 9.88
N SER A 209 9.02 3.35 10.11
CA SER A 209 9.50 1.99 9.80
C SER A 209 9.66 1.74 8.29
N GLN A 210 9.10 2.60 7.44
CA GLN A 210 9.30 2.58 5.99
C GLN A 210 10.30 3.65 5.52
N GLY A 211 11.01 4.31 6.44
CA GLY A 211 12.06 5.28 6.15
C GLY A 211 11.56 6.61 5.57
N PHE A 212 10.37 7.09 5.96
CA PHE A 212 9.88 8.41 5.56
C PHE A 212 10.50 9.54 6.37
N ASN A 213 10.69 10.69 5.72
CA ASN A 213 10.87 11.98 6.35
C ASN A 213 9.48 12.55 6.67
N ILE A 214 9.16 12.68 7.96
CA ILE A 214 7.80 13.00 8.41
C ILE A 214 7.80 14.38 9.05
N ARG A 215 6.86 15.22 8.62
CA ARG A 215 6.56 16.50 9.28
C ARG A 215 5.06 16.55 9.56
N VAL A 216 4.67 17.28 10.59
CA VAL A 216 3.28 17.40 11.07
C VAL A 216 2.80 18.83 10.88
N LEU A 217 1.66 18.99 10.22
CA LEU A 217 0.99 20.28 10.09
C LEU A 217 0.16 20.56 11.35
N GLN A 218 0.24 21.80 11.84
CA GLN A 218 -0.55 22.24 12.99
C GLN A 218 -1.38 23.45 12.61
N PHE A 219 -2.69 23.39 12.87
CA PHE A 219 -3.66 24.40 12.48
C PHE A 219 -4.14 25.18 13.69
N GLU A 220 -3.52 26.31 13.96
CA GLU A 220 -3.94 27.17 15.07
C GLU A 220 -5.34 27.76 14.81
N GLY A 221 -6.23 27.61 15.78
CA GLY A 221 -7.58 28.17 15.74
C GLY A 221 -8.55 27.51 14.73
N SER A 222 -8.21 26.32 14.24
CA SER A 222 -9.08 25.48 13.39
C SER A 222 -9.00 24.02 13.84
N LYS A 223 -10.09 23.28 13.66
CA LYS A 223 -10.20 21.88 14.09
C LYS A 223 -9.54 20.91 13.12
N ASP A 224 -9.67 21.22 11.83
CA ASP A 224 -9.25 20.38 10.74
C ASP A 224 -8.68 21.20 9.57
N PRO A 225 -8.00 20.56 8.59
CA PRO A 225 -7.43 21.23 7.42
C PRO A 225 -8.48 21.92 6.54
N ASP A 226 -9.70 21.39 6.41
CA ASP A 226 -10.79 21.94 5.60
C ASP A 226 -11.26 23.28 6.18
N GLU A 227 -11.51 23.33 7.51
CA GLU A 227 -11.86 24.57 8.20
C GLU A 227 -10.75 25.63 8.06
N PHE A 228 -9.49 25.21 8.24
CA PHE A 228 -8.37 26.11 8.13
C PHE A 228 -8.24 26.73 6.73
N LEU A 229 -8.32 25.90 5.68
CA LEU A 229 -8.23 26.36 4.30
C LEU A 229 -9.37 27.33 3.94
N LYS A 230 -10.60 27.03 4.34
CA LYS A 230 -11.76 27.88 4.12
C LYS A 230 -11.64 29.24 4.79
N LYS A 231 -11.10 29.27 6.02
CA LYS A 231 -10.98 30.50 6.82
C LYS A 231 -9.78 31.37 6.40
N ASN A 232 -8.66 30.74 6.09
CA ASN A 232 -7.37 31.43 5.97
C ASN A 232 -6.78 31.39 4.53
N GLY A 233 -7.28 30.49 3.68
CA GLY A 233 -6.85 30.37 2.29
C GLY A 233 -5.51 29.68 2.07
N LYS A 234 -5.10 29.62 0.80
CA LYS A 234 -3.92 28.91 0.31
C LYS A 234 -2.60 29.40 0.90
N GLU A 235 -2.40 30.72 0.94
CA GLU A 235 -1.14 31.34 1.39
C GLU A 235 -0.88 31.05 2.86
N ALA A 236 -1.93 31.05 3.69
CA ALA A 236 -1.81 30.69 5.09
C ALA A 236 -1.47 29.20 5.26
N PHE A 237 -2.07 28.32 4.46
CA PHE A 237 -1.74 26.90 4.47
C PHE A 237 -0.29 26.63 4.03
N LEU A 238 0.21 27.33 3.01
CA LEU A 238 1.63 27.25 2.62
C LEU A 238 2.57 27.64 3.78
N LYS A 239 2.23 28.65 4.57
CA LYS A 239 2.99 28.99 5.78
C LYS A 239 2.95 27.88 6.82
N VAL A 240 1.82 27.18 6.97
CA VAL A 240 1.73 26.01 7.86
C VAL A 240 2.63 24.88 7.34
N VAL A 241 2.68 24.65 6.02
CA VAL A 241 3.59 23.67 5.40
C VAL A 241 5.06 24.01 5.67
N GLU A 242 5.44 25.28 5.48
CA GLU A 242 6.82 25.76 5.73
C GLU A 242 7.22 25.63 7.20
N ASN A 243 6.31 25.93 8.12
CA ASN A 243 6.53 25.90 9.58
C ASN A 243 6.16 24.55 10.22
N SER A 244 5.85 23.51 9.41
CA SER A 244 5.48 22.19 9.92
C SER A 244 6.56 21.63 10.84
N LEU A 245 6.15 20.95 11.91
CA LEU A 245 7.07 20.34 12.87
C LEU A 245 7.66 19.05 12.33
N GLU A 246 8.93 18.83 12.59
CA GLU A 246 9.52 17.50 12.44
C GLU A 246 8.85 16.53 13.43
N ILE A 247 8.67 15.27 13.05
CA ILE A 247 7.90 14.31 13.85
C ILE A 247 8.44 14.12 15.28
N PHE A 248 9.75 14.16 15.45
CA PHE A 248 10.35 14.04 16.77
C PHE A 248 9.95 15.22 17.68
N ASP A 249 9.96 16.46 17.16
CA ASP A 249 9.55 17.62 17.93
C ASP A 249 8.06 17.61 18.26
N PHE A 250 7.23 17.14 17.31
CA PHE A 250 5.81 16.94 17.57
C PHE A 250 5.58 15.96 18.72
N LEU A 251 6.22 14.78 18.68
CA LEU A 251 6.10 13.77 19.73
C LEU A 251 6.67 14.26 21.07
N TYR A 252 7.79 15.01 21.02
CA TYR A 252 8.36 15.61 22.21
C TYR A 252 7.36 16.58 22.87
N ASN A 253 6.79 17.49 22.11
CA ASN A 253 5.81 18.45 22.62
C ASN A 253 4.56 17.76 23.16
N LEU A 254 4.07 16.73 22.45
CA LEU A 254 2.93 15.93 22.87
C LEU A 254 3.20 15.26 24.22
N TYR A 255 4.29 14.51 24.32
CA TYR A 255 4.60 13.75 25.53
C TYR A 255 5.00 14.65 26.70
N SER A 256 5.78 15.72 26.46
CA SER A 256 6.18 16.64 27.54
C SER A 256 5.00 17.37 28.17
N SER A 257 3.89 17.54 27.44
CA SER A 257 2.67 18.13 28.01
C SER A 257 1.95 17.22 29.00
N GLU A 258 2.23 15.91 28.99
CA GLU A 258 1.59 14.90 29.84
C GLU A 258 2.38 14.65 31.15
N TYR A 259 3.65 15.06 31.25
CA TYR A 259 4.54 14.71 32.35
C TYR A 259 5.23 15.94 32.96
N ASP A 260 5.34 15.96 34.28
CA ASP A 260 6.22 16.93 35.01
C ASP A 260 7.67 16.44 34.91
N LEU A 261 8.40 17.03 33.95
CA LEU A 261 9.79 16.64 33.66
C LEU A 261 10.82 17.27 34.59
N ASP A 262 10.48 18.33 35.33
CA ASP A 262 11.44 19.11 36.14
C ASP A 262 11.65 18.48 37.51
N ASN A 263 10.58 18.05 38.17
CA ASN A 263 10.62 17.69 39.59
C ASN A 263 10.28 16.21 39.87
N ASN A 264 9.90 15.43 38.87
CA ASN A 264 9.43 14.05 39.08
C ASN A 264 10.25 13.04 38.27
N ILE A 265 11.12 12.30 38.94
CA ILE A 265 11.99 11.29 38.34
C ILE A 265 11.16 10.18 37.66
N ILE A 266 10.05 9.75 38.27
CA ILE A 266 9.17 8.70 37.70
C ILE A 266 8.47 9.21 36.46
N ALA A 267 7.99 10.48 36.48
CA ALA A 267 7.39 11.12 35.32
C ALA A 267 8.39 11.21 34.16
N LYS A 268 9.64 11.62 34.45
CA LYS A 268 10.74 11.67 33.48
C LYS A 268 11.05 10.27 32.89
N GLN A 269 11.04 9.24 33.71
CA GLN A 269 11.22 7.86 33.26
C GLN A 269 10.08 7.41 32.35
N ASN A 270 8.82 7.64 32.73
CA ASN A 270 7.65 7.30 31.92
C ASN A 270 7.64 8.06 30.61
N PHE A 271 8.02 9.33 30.59
CA PHE A 271 8.20 10.12 29.39
C PHE A 271 9.22 9.48 28.41
N ILE A 272 10.39 9.08 28.91
CA ILE A 272 11.41 8.41 28.09
C ILE A 272 10.86 7.09 27.52
N GLU A 273 10.12 6.31 28.32
CA GLU A 273 9.51 5.04 27.89
C GLU A 273 8.56 5.24 26.68
N ARG A 274 7.85 6.37 26.60
CA ARG A 274 6.97 6.70 25.46
C ARG A 274 7.73 6.79 24.13
N PHE A 275 9.01 7.12 24.12
CA PHE A 275 9.82 7.17 22.92
C PHE A 275 10.31 5.79 22.42
N LYS A 276 10.16 4.71 23.21
CA LYS A 276 10.65 3.38 22.82
C LYS A 276 10.10 2.94 21.46
N GLU A 277 8.80 3.13 21.22
CA GLU A 277 8.16 2.75 19.98
C GLU A 277 8.69 3.59 18.81
N PHE A 278 8.85 4.90 18.98
CA PHE A 278 9.46 5.76 17.97
C PHE A 278 10.86 5.28 17.59
N PHE A 279 11.77 5.09 18.57
CA PHE A 279 13.13 4.66 18.32
C PHE A 279 13.23 3.24 17.73
N SER A 280 12.29 2.36 18.03
CA SER A 280 12.23 1.01 17.44
C SER A 280 11.88 1.05 15.95
N ASN A 281 11.15 2.07 15.49
CA ASN A 281 10.73 2.24 14.11
C ASN A 281 11.68 3.12 13.27
N VAL A 282 12.69 3.77 13.84
CA VAL A 282 13.74 4.45 13.08
C VAL A 282 14.73 3.41 12.57
N GLU A 283 14.85 3.23 11.25
CA GLU A 283 15.76 2.21 10.69
C GLU A 283 17.21 2.68 10.62
N ASN A 284 17.42 3.95 10.32
CA ASN A 284 18.76 4.52 10.10
C ASN A 284 19.46 4.81 11.44
N ASP A 285 20.60 4.14 11.66
CA ASP A 285 21.36 4.30 12.93
C ASP A 285 21.90 5.71 13.13
N LEU A 286 22.31 6.42 12.06
CA LEU A 286 22.73 7.83 12.16
C LEU A 286 21.56 8.73 12.59
N GLU A 287 20.39 8.51 12.03
CA GLU A 287 19.18 9.23 12.40
C GLU A 287 18.80 8.97 13.86
N LYS A 288 18.92 7.70 14.34
CA LYS A 288 18.74 7.36 15.76
C LYS A 288 19.67 8.15 16.67
N GLU A 289 20.94 8.22 16.32
CA GLU A 289 21.93 8.96 17.10
C GLU A 289 21.63 10.47 17.15
N MET A 290 21.17 11.05 16.04
CA MET A 290 20.76 12.45 15.99
C MET A 290 19.54 12.71 16.89
N TYR A 291 18.55 11.83 16.90
CA TYR A 291 17.39 11.94 17.79
C TYR A 291 17.75 11.70 19.25
N LEU A 292 18.64 10.75 19.55
CA LEU A 292 19.13 10.54 20.92
C LEU A 292 19.85 11.79 21.44
N LYS A 293 20.70 12.41 20.61
CA LYS A 293 21.37 13.66 20.98
C LYS A 293 20.37 14.78 21.21
N LYS A 294 19.39 14.96 20.33
CA LYS A 294 18.33 15.96 20.45
C LYS A 294 17.49 15.75 21.72
N LEU A 295 17.16 14.49 22.07
CA LEU A 295 16.46 14.16 23.30
C LEU A 295 17.33 14.46 24.52
N SER A 296 18.60 14.06 24.50
CA SER A 296 19.59 14.32 25.56
C SER A 296 19.68 15.80 25.94
N GLU A 297 19.78 16.66 24.93
CA GLU A 297 19.83 18.11 25.11
C GLU A 297 18.55 18.71 25.72
N LYS A 298 17.38 18.14 25.35
CA LYS A 298 16.08 18.64 25.83
C LYS A 298 15.75 18.23 27.28
N ILE A 299 16.23 17.07 27.74
CA ILE A 299 15.84 16.52 29.06
C ILE A 299 17.01 16.40 30.05
N ASP A 300 18.20 16.83 29.65
CA ASP A 300 19.45 16.80 30.45
C ASP A 300 19.77 15.38 30.97
N ILE A 301 19.80 14.41 30.06
CA ILE A 301 20.20 13.01 30.31
C ILE A 301 21.21 12.61 29.24
N SER A 302 22.32 11.96 29.64
CA SER A 302 23.39 11.61 28.71
C SER A 302 22.89 10.67 27.60
N VAL A 303 23.40 10.85 26.38
CA VAL A 303 23.08 10.03 25.20
C VAL A 303 23.30 8.54 25.46
N ASP A 304 24.35 8.18 26.22
CA ASP A 304 24.65 6.77 26.54
C ASP A 304 23.57 6.10 27.38
N VAL A 305 23.00 6.83 28.35
CA VAL A 305 21.88 6.33 29.15
C VAL A 305 20.63 6.15 28.29
N LEU A 306 20.31 7.14 27.45
CA LEU A 306 19.17 7.07 26.54
C LEU A 306 19.33 5.94 25.52
N ARG A 307 20.51 5.75 24.93
CA ARG A 307 20.79 4.66 24.00
C ARG A 307 20.57 3.28 24.66
N LYS A 308 21.07 3.09 25.86
CA LYS A 308 20.85 1.86 26.62
C LYS A 308 19.37 1.61 26.91
N THR A 309 18.61 2.66 27.21
CA THR A 309 17.20 2.56 27.59
C THR A 309 16.29 2.36 26.36
N LEU A 310 16.50 3.16 25.29
CA LEU A 310 15.59 3.24 24.15
C LEU A 310 15.96 2.31 22.98
N VAL A 311 17.26 1.91 22.88
CA VAL A 311 17.75 1.12 21.74
C VAL A 311 18.24 -0.24 22.17
N GLU A 312 19.14 -0.33 23.18
CA GLU A 312 19.79 -1.58 23.56
C GLU A 312 18.91 -2.48 24.43
N GLN A 313 18.03 -1.92 25.28
CA GLN A 313 17.05 -2.75 26.02
C GLN A 313 15.99 -3.33 25.09
N ASN A 314 15.63 -2.64 24.01
CA ASN A 314 14.76 -3.21 22.98
C ASN A 314 15.44 -4.40 22.29
N LYS A 315 16.74 -4.37 22.07
CA LYS A 315 17.52 -5.54 21.63
C LYS A 315 17.51 -6.66 22.69
N LYS A 316 17.57 -6.35 24.00
CA LYS A 316 17.54 -7.34 25.10
C LYS A 316 16.13 -7.87 25.40
N HIS A 317 15.06 -7.07 25.24
CA HIS A 317 13.68 -7.56 25.36
C HIS A 317 13.22 -8.31 24.12
N ALA A 318 13.63 -7.91 22.94
CA ALA A 318 13.56 -8.72 21.73
C ALA A 318 14.36 -10.03 21.92
N ILE A 319 15.59 -9.93 22.44
CA ILE A 319 16.48 -11.06 22.74
C ILE A 319 15.95 -11.94 23.90
N ARG A 320 15.35 -11.41 24.98
CA ARG A 320 14.82 -12.22 26.10
C ARG A 320 13.45 -12.86 25.82
N LYS A 321 12.63 -12.30 24.95
CA LYS A 321 11.44 -13.01 24.44
C LYS A 321 11.80 -14.05 23.36
N ASP A 322 12.97 -13.93 22.75
CA ASP A 322 13.42 -14.70 21.59
C ASP A 322 14.58 -15.66 21.88
N TYR A 323 15.03 -15.82 23.15
CA TYR A 323 16.12 -16.75 23.48
C TYR A 323 15.68 -18.21 23.61
N VAL A 324 14.45 -18.52 23.25
CA VAL A 324 14.01 -19.90 23.01
C VAL A 324 13.16 -19.87 21.72
N ASP A 325 13.72 -20.29 20.61
CA ASP A 325 13.11 -20.73 19.35
C ASP A 325 12.41 -19.76 18.40
N ILE A 326 12.26 -18.45 18.69
CA ILE A 326 11.42 -17.57 17.83
C ILE A 326 12.22 -16.76 16.79
N ASN A 327 13.51 -16.47 17.02
CA ASN A 327 14.30 -15.65 16.09
C ASN A 327 14.74 -16.39 14.83
N GLN A 328 15.04 -17.67 14.90
CA GLN A 328 15.27 -18.47 13.69
C GLN A 328 13.99 -18.59 12.85
N GLU A 329 12.85 -18.85 13.49
CA GLU A 329 11.56 -18.99 12.80
C GLU A 329 11.02 -17.68 12.19
N LYS A 330 11.25 -16.50 12.80
CA LYS A 330 10.79 -15.20 12.24
C LYS A 330 11.67 -14.69 11.11
N ILE A 331 12.99 -14.86 11.21
CA ILE A 331 13.92 -14.51 10.12
C ILE A 331 13.70 -15.47 8.96
N GLU A 332 13.55 -16.77 9.23
CA GLU A 332 13.21 -17.77 8.22
C GLU A 332 11.82 -17.52 7.62
N LYS A 333 10.79 -17.19 8.41
CA LYS A 333 9.46 -16.83 7.92
C LYS A 333 9.47 -15.53 7.09
N LYS A 334 10.26 -14.51 7.44
CA LYS A 334 10.38 -13.26 6.67
C LYS A 334 11.15 -13.49 5.36
N GLU A 335 12.26 -14.22 5.41
CA GLU A 335 13.03 -14.60 4.22
C GLU A 335 12.24 -15.57 3.33
N PHE A 336 11.52 -16.53 3.92
CA PHE A 336 10.64 -17.46 3.22
C PHE A 336 9.46 -16.74 2.53
N LYS A 337 8.82 -15.78 3.21
CA LYS A 337 7.77 -14.95 2.61
C LYS A 337 8.31 -14.06 1.48
N GLN A 338 9.53 -13.56 1.60
CA GLN A 338 10.19 -12.79 0.54
C GLN A 338 10.57 -13.68 -0.65
N ALA A 339 11.04 -14.90 -0.42
CA ALA A 339 11.30 -15.89 -1.45
C ALA A 339 10.01 -16.26 -2.21
N ASN A 340 8.93 -16.58 -1.51
CA ASN A 340 7.64 -16.90 -2.11
C ASN A 340 7.10 -15.76 -2.98
N ASN A 341 7.23 -14.51 -2.57
CA ASN A 341 6.79 -13.36 -3.36
C ASN A 341 7.61 -13.20 -4.65
N LEU A 342 8.91 -13.47 -4.61
CA LEU A 342 9.79 -13.43 -5.78
C LEU A 342 9.52 -14.60 -6.73
N GLU A 343 9.27 -15.79 -6.22
CA GLU A 343 8.91 -16.97 -7.02
C GLU A 343 7.58 -16.78 -7.73
N MET A 344 6.60 -16.18 -7.07
CA MET A 344 5.34 -15.82 -7.70
C MET A 344 5.50 -14.74 -8.78
N ALA A 345 6.43 -13.80 -8.60
CA ALA A 345 6.75 -12.82 -9.64
C ALA A 345 7.43 -13.49 -10.85
N ILE A 346 8.31 -14.48 -10.63
CA ILE A 346 8.91 -15.29 -11.70
C ILE A 346 7.82 -16.05 -12.47
N VAL A 347 6.88 -16.69 -11.79
CA VAL A 347 5.75 -17.38 -12.42
C VAL A 347 4.96 -16.44 -13.33
N LYS A 348 4.64 -15.24 -12.87
CA LYS A 348 3.94 -14.22 -13.65
C LYS A 348 4.72 -13.78 -14.88
N MET A 349 6.03 -13.64 -14.75
CA MET A 349 6.90 -13.35 -15.88
C MET A 349 6.93 -14.50 -16.88
N LEU A 350 7.01 -15.75 -16.44
CA LEU A 350 7.02 -16.92 -17.30
C LEU A 350 5.72 -17.10 -18.08
N LEU A 351 4.58 -16.70 -17.53
CA LEU A 351 3.31 -16.68 -18.27
C LEU A 351 3.30 -15.65 -19.42
N ARG A 352 4.15 -14.60 -19.33
CA ARG A 352 4.31 -13.60 -20.40
C ARG A 352 5.43 -13.92 -21.37
N LYS A 353 6.51 -14.52 -20.86
CA LYS A 353 7.73 -14.86 -21.58
C LYS A 353 8.06 -16.33 -21.34
N PRO A 354 7.29 -17.27 -21.94
CA PRO A 354 7.46 -18.71 -21.72
C PRO A 354 8.86 -19.20 -22.12
N GLU A 355 9.53 -18.50 -23.04
CA GLU A 355 10.89 -18.78 -23.48
C GLU A 355 11.92 -18.81 -22.35
N TYR A 356 11.67 -18.07 -21.27
CA TYR A 356 12.57 -18.06 -20.11
C TYR A 356 12.39 -19.28 -19.20
N TYR A 357 11.36 -20.11 -19.42
CA TYR A 357 11.16 -21.28 -18.58
C TYR A 357 12.34 -22.27 -18.64
N ASN A 358 12.95 -22.45 -19.80
CA ASN A 358 14.11 -23.34 -19.94
C ASN A 358 15.26 -23.02 -18.96
N PHE A 359 15.34 -21.75 -18.51
CA PHE A 359 16.31 -21.30 -17.54
C PHE A 359 15.98 -21.80 -16.12
N PHE A 360 14.67 -21.85 -15.76
CA PHE A 360 14.20 -22.22 -14.43
C PHE A 360 13.80 -23.70 -14.29
N LYS A 361 13.76 -24.47 -15.36
CA LYS A 361 13.17 -25.85 -15.39
C LYS A 361 13.74 -26.83 -14.36
N GLU A 362 14.98 -26.64 -13.91
CA GLU A 362 15.66 -27.48 -12.91
C GLU A 362 15.62 -26.88 -11.51
N GLU A 363 15.03 -25.70 -11.36
CA GLU A 363 14.94 -25.01 -10.07
C GLU A 363 13.85 -25.64 -9.20
N LYS A 364 14.19 -25.90 -7.93
CA LYS A 364 13.22 -26.25 -6.90
C LYS A 364 12.80 -24.97 -6.18
N LEU A 365 11.52 -24.64 -6.29
CA LEU A 365 10.95 -23.46 -5.65
C LEU A 365 10.47 -23.80 -4.24
N GLU A 366 10.44 -22.79 -3.36
CA GLU A 366 9.98 -22.93 -1.98
C GLU A 366 8.43 -22.87 -1.91
N SER A 367 7.80 -22.14 -2.84
CA SER A 367 6.34 -22.01 -2.91
C SER A 367 5.70 -23.26 -3.52
N ASP A 368 4.76 -23.86 -2.79
CA ASP A 368 3.98 -25.01 -3.29
C ASP A 368 3.20 -24.66 -4.57
N ILE A 369 2.57 -23.50 -4.60
CA ILE A 369 1.82 -23.00 -5.77
C ILE A 369 2.75 -22.76 -6.97
N ALA A 370 3.93 -22.16 -6.75
CA ALA A 370 4.89 -21.96 -7.83
C ALA A 370 5.38 -23.30 -8.40
N ASN A 371 5.62 -24.30 -7.56
CA ASN A 371 5.99 -25.66 -8.00
C ASN A 371 4.85 -26.35 -8.79
N LYS A 372 3.60 -26.20 -8.35
CA LYS A 372 2.43 -26.71 -9.11
C LYS A 372 2.33 -26.05 -10.50
N ILE A 373 2.56 -24.75 -10.61
CA ILE A 373 2.56 -24.02 -11.88
C ILE A 373 3.75 -24.44 -12.75
N PHE A 374 4.91 -24.73 -12.16
CA PHE A 374 6.05 -25.27 -12.91
C PHE A 374 5.76 -26.65 -13.51
N LYS A 375 4.92 -27.48 -12.90
CA LYS A 375 4.46 -28.74 -13.52
C LYS A 375 3.70 -28.49 -14.82
N PHE A 376 2.85 -27.46 -14.85
CA PHE A 376 2.17 -27.05 -16.08
C PHE A 376 3.17 -26.69 -17.19
N PHE A 377 4.17 -25.87 -16.90
CA PHE A 377 5.21 -25.54 -17.89
C PHE A 377 5.99 -26.76 -18.34
N ASN A 378 6.35 -27.67 -17.42
CA ASN A 378 7.03 -28.93 -17.73
C ASN A 378 6.21 -29.82 -18.66
N GLN A 379 4.91 -29.91 -18.45
CA GLN A 379 4.01 -30.66 -19.30
C GLN A 379 3.96 -30.07 -20.71
N LYS A 380 3.77 -28.73 -20.80
CA LYS A 380 3.63 -28.06 -22.10
C LYS A 380 4.90 -28.09 -22.94
N ILE A 381 6.09 -28.02 -22.32
CA ILE A 381 7.35 -28.18 -23.04
C ILE A 381 7.53 -29.61 -23.60
N LYS A 382 7.13 -30.63 -22.85
CA LYS A 382 7.15 -32.05 -23.35
C LYS A 382 6.26 -32.25 -24.56
N GLU A 383 5.17 -31.49 -24.66
CA GLU A 383 4.26 -31.50 -25.79
C GLU A 383 4.79 -30.76 -27.03
N ASN A 384 6.02 -30.21 -27.00
CA ASN A 384 6.67 -29.39 -28.05
C ASN A 384 5.82 -28.19 -28.53
N LEU A 385 4.98 -27.67 -27.68
CA LEU A 385 4.14 -26.53 -28.00
C LEU A 385 4.90 -25.22 -27.66
N PHE A 386 5.42 -24.52 -28.67
CA PHE A 386 5.88 -23.14 -28.54
C PHE A 386 4.69 -22.21 -28.55
N PHE A 387 4.41 -21.55 -27.44
CA PHE A 387 3.25 -20.68 -27.29
C PHE A 387 3.66 -19.20 -27.33
N ASP A 388 2.83 -18.41 -28.02
CA ASP A 388 2.72 -16.99 -27.71
C ASP A 388 2.05 -16.80 -26.32
N SER A 389 2.25 -15.62 -25.74
CA SER A 389 1.78 -15.32 -24.38
C SER A 389 0.25 -15.42 -24.21
N ASN A 390 -0.54 -15.23 -25.26
CA ASN A 390 -2.01 -15.34 -25.17
C ASN A 390 -2.45 -16.81 -25.14
N THR A 391 -1.81 -17.64 -25.95
CA THR A 391 -2.08 -19.08 -26.00
C THR A 391 -1.70 -19.76 -24.69
N ILE A 392 -0.53 -19.44 -24.10
CA ILE A 392 -0.11 -20.03 -22.81
C ILE A 392 -1.06 -19.66 -21.68
N MET A 393 -1.61 -18.43 -21.67
CA MET A 393 -2.57 -18.02 -20.65
C MET A 393 -3.90 -18.76 -20.76
N LYS A 394 -4.38 -19.00 -21.97
CA LYS A 394 -5.59 -19.80 -22.21
C LYS A 394 -5.40 -21.24 -21.74
N GLU A 395 -4.29 -21.84 -22.09
CA GLU A 395 -3.93 -23.20 -21.68
C GLU A 395 -3.74 -23.30 -20.16
N PHE A 396 -3.17 -22.27 -19.53
CA PHE A 396 -3.00 -22.21 -18.09
C PHE A 396 -4.34 -22.13 -17.34
N LYS A 397 -5.29 -21.36 -17.85
CA LYS A 397 -6.66 -21.34 -17.29
C LYS A 397 -7.33 -22.70 -17.34
N ASN A 398 -7.28 -23.36 -18.50
CA ASN A 398 -7.84 -24.70 -18.65
C ASN A 398 -7.18 -25.70 -17.69
N TYR A 399 -5.85 -25.63 -17.55
CA TYR A 399 -5.11 -26.50 -16.63
C TYR A 399 -5.53 -26.29 -15.17
N ILE A 400 -5.78 -25.05 -14.73
CA ILE A 400 -6.26 -24.76 -13.37
C ILE A 400 -7.66 -25.36 -13.15
N GLU A 401 -8.55 -25.22 -14.14
CA GLU A 401 -9.94 -25.69 -14.03
C GLU A 401 -10.01 -27.21 -14.01
N GLU A 402 -9.22 -27.88 -14.86
CA GLU A 402 -9.24 -29.35 -15.03
C GLU A 402 -8.39 -30.10 -14.01
N SER A 403 -7.41 -29.42 -13.38
CA SER A 403 -6.47 -30.05 -12.45
C SER A 403 -7.03 -30.17 -11.03
N ASN A 404 -6.86 -31.34 -10.44
CA ASN A 404 -7.13 -31.62 -9.03
C ASN A 404 -5.95 -31.21 -8.10
N GLU A 405 -4.88 -30.63 -8.65
CA GLU A 405 -3.69 -30.24 -7.87
C GLU A 405 -3.92 -28.96 -7.04
N PHE A 406 -4.92 -28.14 -7.42
CA PHE A 406 -5.22 -26.87 -6.75
C PHE A 406 -6.49 -26.98 -5.92
N SER A 407 -6.42 -26.51 -4.67
CA SER A 407 -7.59 -26.36 -3.82
C SER A 407 -8.51 -25.23 -4.31
N ASP A 408 -9.77 -25.26 -3.93
CA ASP A 408 -10.73 -24.19 -4.27
C ASP A 408 -10.27 -22.82 -3.72
N TYR A 409 -9.60 -22.80 -2.58
CA TYR A 409 -9.02 -21.58 -2.01
C TYR A 409 -7.91 -21.02 -2.91
N GLU A 410 -7.01 -21.87 -3.42
CA GLU A 410 -5.93 -21.44 -4.33
C GLU A 410 -6.50 -20.97 -5.67
N LYS A 411 -7.47 -21.67 -6.24
CA LYS A 411 -8.15 -21.29 -7.50
C LYS A 411 -8.81 -19.92 -7.38
N ASN A 412 -9.54 -19.67 -6.30
CA ASN A 412 -10.32 -18.45 -6.13
C ASN A 412 -9.52 -17.23 -5.64
N ASN A 413 -8.37 -17.42 -5.03
CA ASN A 413 -7.59 -16.32 -4.44
C ASN A 413 -6.26 -16.09 -5.16
N GLU A 414 -5.36 -17.06 -5.16
CA GLU A 414 -3.98 -16.82 -5.63
C GLU A 414 -3.86 -16.94 -7.15
N LEU A 415 -4.50 -17.94 -7.74
CA LEU A 415 -4.48 -18.16 -9.19
C LEU A 415 -5.33 -17.12 -9.93
N ALA A 416 -6.50 -16.79 -9.40
CA ALA A 416 -7.31 -15.70 -9.94
C ALA A 416 -6.53 -14.37 -9.93
N ARG A 417 -5.73 -14.10 -8.88
CA ARG A 417 -4.87 -12.92 -8.81
C ARG A 417 -3.75 -12.93 -9.85
N ILE A 418 -3.11 -14.07 -10.10
CA ILE A 418 -2.08 -14.21 -11.16
C ILE A 418 -2.68 -13.90 -12.52
N ILE A 419 -3.86 -14.45 -12.81
CA ILE A 419 -4.57 -14.24 -14.08
C ILE A 419 -4.96 -12.76 -14.23
N MET A 420 -5.48 -12.14 -13.17
CA MET A 420 -5.87 -10.73 -13.19
C MET A 420 -4.67 -9.79 -13.37
N ASP A 421 -3.56 -10.03 -12.67
CA ASP A 421 -2.34 -9.25 -12.84
C ASP A 421 -1.77 -9.39 -14.28
N TYR A 422 -1.95 -10.55 -14.92
CA TYR A 422 -1.57 -10.73 -16.32
C TYR A 422 -2.41 -9.87 -17.27
N ILE A 423 -3.73 -9.80 -17.04
CA ILE A 423 -4.67 -9.06 -17.89
C ILE A 423 -4.50 -7.55 -17.73
N LEU A 424 -4.15 -7.07 -16.54
CA LEU A 424 -4.20 -5.66 -16.14
C LEU A 424 -2.92 -4.85 -16.43
N ILE A 425 -1.80 -5.47 -16.80
CA ILE A 425 -0.54 -4.73 -17.05
C ILE A 425 -0.36 -4.51 -18.56
N PRO A 426 -0.39 -3.27 -19.06
CA PRO A 426 -0.14 -2.97 -20.47
C PRO A 426 1.34 -2.97 -20.83
N ASN A 427 1.62 -3.38 -22.05
CA ASN A 427 2.87 -3.63 -22.75
C ASN A 427 3.85 -2.45 -22.94
N LYS A 428 5.12 -2.70 -22.88
CA LYS A 428 6.13 -2.68 -23.96
C LYS A 428 7.50 -2.04 -23.69
N PHE A 429 7.79 -1.17 -22.71
CA PHE A 429 9.13 -0.54 -22.62
C PHE A 429 9.88 -0.64 -21.27
N GLU A 430 9.20 -1.03 -20.20
CA GLU A 430 9.84 -1.22 -18.88
C GLU A 430 10.13 -2.70 -18.57
N GLU A 431 9.61 -3.62 -19.38
CA GLU A 431 9.58 -5.06 -19.13
C GLU A 431 10.97 -5.70 -18.97
N GLU A 432 11.95 -5.30 -19.78
CA GLU A 432 13.29 -5.88 -19.71
C GLU A 432 14.06 -5.42 -18.44
N ARG A 433 13.94 -4.17 -18.07
CA ARG A 433 14.54 -3.64 -16.82
C ARG A 433 13.91 -4.25 -15.58
N GLU A 434 12.60 -4.45 -15.60
CA GLU A 434 11.87 -5.09 -14.50
C GLU A 434 12.24 -6.57 -14.37
N ASN A 435 12.36 -7.29 -15.48
CA ASN A 435 12.79 -8.69 -15.50
C ASN A 435 14.21 -8.86 -14.98
N ILE A 436 15.15 -8.00 -15.38
CA ILE A 436 16.53 -7.99 -14.85
C ILE A 436 16.51 -7.73 -13.34
N ALA A 437 15.74 -6.74 -12.88
CA ALA A 437 15.64 -6.42 -11.46
C ALA A 437 15.05 -7.58 -10.66
N LEU A 438 14.05 -8.27 -11.21
CA LEU A 438 13.43 -9.45 -10.62
C LEU A 438 14.43 -10.61 -10.50
N PHE A 439 15.16 -10.91 -11.56
CA PHE A 439 16.19 -11.97 -11.57
C PHE A 439 17.32 -11.67 -10.58
N LYS A 440 17.82 -10.43 -10.54
CA LYS A 440 18.81 -10.01 -9.56
C LYS A 440 18.31 -10.19 -8.13
N SER A 441 17.05 -9.82 -7.87
CA SER A 441 16.44 -9.96 -6.55
C SER A 441 16.25 -11.42 -6.14
N TYR A 442 15.82 -12.28 -7.05
CA TYR A 442 15.68 -13.72 -6.83
C TYR A 442 17.02 -14.37 -6.47
N LEU A 443 18.06 -14.10 -7.23
CA LEU A 443 19.41 -14.63 -6.93
C LEU A 443 19.99 -14.10 -5.63
N ARG A 444 19.79 -12.82 -5.30
CA ARG A 444 20.22 -12.28 -4.00
C ARG A 444 19.58 -13.02 -2.83
N VAL A 445 18.29 -13.34 -2.92
CA VAL A 445 17.60 -14.12 -1.88
C VAL A 445 18.11 -15.54 -1.82
N LYS A 446 18.26 -16.22 -2.95
CA LYS A 446 18.85 -17.58 -2.99
C LYS A 446 20.27 -17.64 -2.43
N LEU A 447 21.12 -16.67 -2.79
CA LEU A 447 22.47 -16.57 -2.24
C LEU A 447 22.47 -16.36 -0.72
N LYS A 448 21.56 -15.54 -0.17
CA LYS A 448 21.42 -15.37 1.28
C LYS A 448 20.97 -16.64 1.99
N LEU A 449 20.04 -17.39 1.41
CA LEU A 449 19.55 -18.65 1.99
C LEU A 449 20.66 -19.72 2.04
N ARG A 450 21.57 -19.74 1.05
CA ARG A 450 22.69 -20.69 0.99
C ARG A 450 23.95 -20.25 1.72
N ASP A 451 24.20 -18.96 1.88
CA ASP A 451 25.34 -18.40 2.65
C ASP A 451 25.32 -18.82 4.15
N LYS A 452 24.18 -19.36 4.61
CA LYS A 452 24.01 -19.96 5.96
C LYS A 452 24.64 -21.36 6.08
N THR A 453 25.00 -22.01 4.96
CA THR A 453 25.73 -23.29 4.99
C THR A 453 27.21 -23.02 5.20
N LYS A 454 27.62 -23.18 6.45
CA LYS A 454 28.92 -22.82 7.00
C LYS A 454 30.09 -23.61 6.40
N ASP A 455 31.26 -22.96 6.36
CA ASP A 455 32.65 -23.44 6.43
C ASP A 455 33.48 -23.60 5.14
N ASP A 456 32.98 -23.16 3.97
CA ASP A 456 33.83 -23.20 2.76
C ASP A 456 34.24 -21.79 2.28
N ILE A 457 35.45 -21.37 2.64
CA ILE A 457 36.02 -20.05 2.25
C ILE A 457 36.10 -19.90 0.73
N SER A 458 36.32 -20.97 -0.02
CA SER A 458 36.44 -20.94 -1.49
C SER A 458 35.06 -20.60 -2.11
N LYS A 459 33.98 -21.17 -1.61
CA LYS A 459 32.61 -20.87 -2.03
C LYS A 459 32.22 -19.45 -1.70
N LYS A 460 32.64 -18.88 -0.56
CA LYS A 460 32.38 -17.47 -0.23
C LYS A 460 33.02 -16.52 -1.21
N ILE A 461 34.22 -16.80 -1.70
CA ILE A 461 34.89 -16.00 -2.72
C ILE A 461 34.13 -16.08 -4.04
N GLU A 462 33.69 -17.28 -4.45
CA GLU A 462 32.94 -17.49 -5.68
C GLU A 462 31.54 -16.83 -5.62
N PHE A 463 30.84 -16.91 -4.49
CA PHE A 463 29.60 -16.15 -4.25
C PHE A 463 29.84 -14.62 -4.33
N GLY A 464 30.98 -14.14 -3.86
CA GLY A 464 31.36 -12.73 -3.97
C GLY A 464 31.53 -12.30 -5.42
N LYS A 465 32.20 -13.13 -6.24
CA LYS A 465 32.36 -12.89 -7.69
C LYS A 465 31.03 -12.90 -8.42
N LEU A 466 30.19 -13.91 -8.17
CA LEU A 466 28.84 -14.00 -8.73
C LEU A 466 28.00 -12.76 -8.42
N LYS A 467 27.99 -12.29 -7.16
CA LYS A 467 27.27 -11.07 -6.78
C LYS A 467 27.72 -9.86 -7.60
N LYS A 468 29.02 -9.69 -7.79
CA LYS A 468 29.58 -8.57 -8.56
C LYS A 468 29.19 -8.65 -10.03
N GLU A 469 29.34 -9.80 -10.67
CA GLU A 469 29.04 -10.00 -12.08
C GLU A 469 27.54 -9.81 -12.36
N ILE A 470 26.64 -10.28 -11.43
CA ILE A 470 25.19 -10.07 -11.54
C ILE A 470 24.83 -8.58 -11.50
N GLU A 471 25.46 -7.78 -10.62
CA GLU A 471 25.18 -6.35 -10.55
C GLU A 471 25.54 -5.61 -11.85
N GLU A 472 26.54 -6.09 -12.59
CA GLU A 472 27.00 -5.51 -13.84
C GLU A 472 26.14 -5.88 -15.05
N THR A 473 25.25 -6.89 -14.97
CA THR A 473 24.38 -7.31 -16.08
C THR A 473 23.37 -6.23 -16.47
N LYS A 474 23.20 -6.01 -17.76
CA LYS A 474 22.30 -4.98 -18.33
C LYS A 474 21.14 -5.56 -19.12
N SER A 475 21.20 -6.84 -19.50
CA SER A 475 20.14 -7.56 -20.20
C SER A 475 19.82 -8.88 -19.52
N VAL A 476 18.64 -9.44 -19.79
CA VAL A 476 18.25 -10.78 -19.31
C VAL A 476 19.17 -11.85 -19.86
N GLU A 477 19.60 -11.72 -21.12
CA GLU A 477 20.54 -12.65 -21.74
C GLU A 477 21.90 -12.67 -21.04
N ASP A 478 22.45 -11.49 -20.71
CA ASP A 478 23.71 -11.38 -19.96
C ASP A 478 23.58 -12.00 -18.57
N PHE A 479 22.45 -11.73 -17.91
CA PHE A 479 22.16 -12.34 -16.62
C PHE A 479 22.13 -13.87 -16.71
N ILE A 480 21.46 -14.44 -17.72
CA ILE A 480 21.39 -15.88 -17.95
C ILE A 480 22.78 -16.48 -18.19
N LYS A 481 23.66 -15.81 -18.95
CA LYS A 481 25.02 -16.24 -19.17
C LYS A 481 25.82 -16.29 -17.87
N VAL A 482 25.75 -15.23 -17.08
CA VAL A 482 26.44 -15.15 -15.78
C VAL A 482 25.92 -16.23 -14.84
N TYR A 483 24.59 -16.39 -14.71
CA TYR A 483 24.03 -17.43 -13.86
C TYR A 483 24.48 -18.83 -14.25
N ASN A 484 24.42 -19.17 -15.53
CA ASN A 484 24.85 -20.49 -16.02
C ASN A 484 26.33 -20.79 -15.74
N SER A 485 27.19 -19.75 -15.75
CA SER A 485 28.62 -19.91 -15.42
C SER A 485 28.86 -20.28 -13.96
N PHE A 486 27.90 -19.94 -13.06
CA PHE A 486 27.99 -20.20 -11.62
C PHE A 486 26.93 -21.21 -11.14
N LYS A 487 26.23 -21.90 -12.06
CA LYS A 487 25.14 -22.83 -11.71
C LYS A 487 25.59 -23.97 -10.78
N TYR A 488 26.85 -24.34 -10.81
CA TYR A 488 27.46 -25.35 -9.95
C TYR A 488 27.50 -24.93 -8.45
N LEU A 489 27.28 -23.65 -8.14
CA LEU A 489 27.17 -23.15 -6.76
C LEU A 489 25.81 -23.39 -6.13
N PHE A 490 24.82 -23.70 -6.94
CA PHE A 490 23.42 -23.95 -6.55
C PHE A 490 23.11 -25.43 -6.61
#